data_dcf9207e748df4befa96d5462bbc8766
#
_entry.id   dcf9207e748df4befa96d5462bbc8766
#
_cell.length_a   1.000
_cell.length_b   1.000
_cell.length_c   1.000
_cell.angle_alpha   90.00
_cell.angle_beta   90.00
_cell.angle_gamma   90.00
#
_symmetry.space_group_name_H-M   'P 1'
#
loop_
_entity.id
_entity.type
_entity.pdbx_description
1 polymer ?
#
loop_
_entity_poly.entity_id
_entity_poly.type
_entity_poly.pdbx_seq_one_letter_code
_entity_poly.pdbx_strand_id
1 'polypeptide(L)'
;MTSIADTRLLFFMEVPASTEMGRKARDFFEKELRENLLVPTVVLAEFIEIAGARIGEEAAKTRIRLLKERGMRVVPFDERHALITGSLLLKNRKVPLADAIIASYVKADDADYVLTDDPHYKTLNTKTKWLP
;
A
#
# COMPACT_ATOMS: atom_id res chain seq x y z
N MET A 1 1.38 -15.81 -5.18
CA MET A 1 1.01 -15.27 -3.87
C MET A 1 0.39 -13.88 -4.02
N THR A 2 -0.42 -13.48 -3.07
CA THR A 2 -1.09 -12.18 -3.10
C THR A 2 -0.37 -11.19 -2.21
N SER A 3 -0.09 -10.00 -2.74
CA SER A 3 0.52 -8.92 -1.98
C SER A 3 -0.45 -7.75 -1.81
N ILE A 4 -0.21 -6.93 -0.79
CA ILE A 4 -0.97 -5.69 -0.58
C ILE A 4 0.02 -4.53 -0.45
N ALA A 5 -0.24 -3.46 -1.20
CA ALA A 5 0.68 -2.34 -1.26
C ALA A 5 0.46 -1.35 -0.12
N ASP A 6 1.56 -0.87 0.43
CA ASP A 6 1.60 0.33 1.26
C ASP A 6 1.73 1.55 0.33
N THR A 7 1.36 2.70 0.83
CA THR A 7 1.44 3.97 0.11
C THR A 7 2.86 4.28 -0.40
N ARG A 8 3.88 3.86 0.35
CA ARG A 8 5.28 4.12 0.00
C ARG A 8 5.64 3.59 -1.39
N LEU A 9 5.15 2.41 -1.77
CA LEU A 9 5.47 1.84 -3.09
C LEU A 9 4.91 2.71 -4.21
N LEU A 10 3.64 3.10 -4.13
CA LEU A 10 3.03 3.96 -5.13
C LEU A 10 3.73 5.31 -5.19
N PHE A 11 4.06 5.87 -4.03
CA PHE A 11 4.73 7.16 -3.97
C PHE A 11 6.12 7.10 -4.64
N PHE A 12 6.92 6.10 -4.31
CA PHE A 12 8.25 5.95 -4.90
C PHE A 12 8.20 5.70 -6.41
N MET A 13 7.15 5.07 -6.88
CA MET A 13 6.97 4.79 -8.30
C MET A 13 6.52 6.05 -9.07
N GLU A 14 5.58 6.81 -8.53
CA GLU A 14 4.94 7.92 -9.24
C GLU A 14 5.57 9.28 -8.94
N VAL A 15 6.24 9.44 -7.81
CA VAL A 15 6.94 10.68 -7.41
C VAL A 15 8.33 10.31 -6.90
N PRO A 16 9.18 9.72 -7.75
CA PRO A 16 10.47 9.19 -7.28
C PRO A 16 11.48 10.31 -6.96
N ALA A 17 12.34 10.02 -5.96
CA ALA A 17 13.43 10.91 -5.59
C ALA A 17 14.54 10.91 -6.66
N SER A 18 14.63 9.83 -7.45
CA SER A 18 15.59 9.70 -8.55
C SER A 18 15.01 8.80 -9.63
N THR A 19 15.58 8.88 -10.83
CA THR A 19 15.18 8.00 -11.95
C THR A 19 15.40 6.53 -11.61
N GLU A 20 16.51 6.23 -10.94
CA GLU A 20 16.82 4.85 -10.54
C GLU A 20 15.80 4.30 -9.53
N MET A 21 15.46 5.09 -8.52
CA MET A 21 14.47 4.69 -7.52
C MET A 21 13.11 4.44 -8.18
N GLY A 22 12.69 5.33 -9.07
CA GLY A 22 11.42 5.19 -9.80
C GLY A 22 11.40 3.94 -10.65
N ARG A 23 12.48 3.62 -11.33
CA ARG A 23 12.59 2.42 -12.16
C ARG A 23 12.52 1.15 -11.31
N LYS A 24 13.27 1.10 -10.20
CA LYS A 24 13.26 -0.05 -9.29
C LYS A 24 11.86 -0.28 -8.70
N ALA A 25 11.20 0.79 -8.27
CA ALA A 25 9.86 0.69 -7.71
C ALA A 25 8.87 0.21 -8.77
N ARG A 26 8.97 0.71 -10.01
CA ARG A 26 8.11 0.30 -11.11
C ARG A 26 8.31 -1.16 -11.49
N ASP A 27 9.55 -1.62 -11.58
CA ASP A 27 9.85 -3.01 -11.90
C ASP A 27 9.31 -3.95 -10.83
N PHE A 28 9.46 -3.57 -9.57
CA PHE A 28 8.94 -4.34 -8.43
C PHE A 28 7.41 -4.39 -8.48
N PHE A 29 6.76 -3.25 -8.71
CA PHE A 29 5.30 -3.17 -8.85
C PHE A 29 4.80 -4.07 -9.98
N GLU A 30 5.43 -4.01 -11.15
CA GLU A 30 5.04 -4.81 -12.32
C GLU A 30 5.15 -6.30 -12.03
N LYS A 31 6.20 -6.71 -11.32
CA LYS A 31 6.39 -8.11 -10.95
C LYS A 31 5.28 -8.59 -10.01
N GLU A 32 4.97 -7.80 -8.99
CA GLU A 32 3.91 -8.16 -8.03
C GLU A 32 2.53 -8.11 -8.67
N LEU A 33 2.32 -7.18 -9.60
CA LEU A 33 1.06 -7.07 -10.35
C LEU A 33 0.79 -8.32 -11.17
N ARG A 34 1.83 -8.92 -11.76
CA ARG A 34 1.68 -10.16 -12.53
C ARG A 34 1.22 -11.34 -11.67
N GLU A 35 1.54 -11.34 -10.39
CA GLU A 35 1.06 -12.38 -9.48
C GLU A 35 -0.36 -12.07 -9.00
N ASN A 36 -0.51 -11.15 -8.09
CA ASN A 36 -1.80 -10.62 -7.63
C ASN A 36 -1.52 -9.51 -6.62
N LEU A 37 -1.78 -8.27 -7.00
CA LEU A 37 -1.49 -7.12 -6.16
C LEU A 37 -2.77 -6.38 -5.81
N LEU A 38 -3.01 -6.23 -4.50
CA LEU A 38 -4.15 -5.50 -3.96
C LEU A 38 -3.70 -4.14 -3.45
N VAL A 39 -4.56 -3.14 -3.58
CA VAL A 39 -4.32 -1.79 -3.05
C VAL A 39 -5.55 -1.38 -2.25
N PRO A 40 -5.43 -1.21 -0.93
CA PRO A 40 -6.60 -0.81 -0.13
C PRO A 40 -6.95 0.66 -0.37
N THR A 41 -8.22 0.99 -0.22
CA THR A 41 -8.71 2.36 -0.46
C THR A 41 -8.01 3.41 0.40
N VAL A 42 -7.56 3.06 1.61
CA VAL A 42 -6.80 4.00 2.46
C VAL A 42 -5.52 4.46 1.76
N VAL A 43 -4.88 3.59 0.97
CA VAL A 43 -3.68 3.94 0.23
C VAL A 43 -3.98 4.99 -0.83
N LEU A 44 -5.15 4.93 -1.46
CA LEU A 44 -5.56 5.95 -2.43
C LEU A 44 -5.69 7.31 -1.74
N ALA A 45 -6.28 7.34 -0.55
CA ALA A 45 -6.44 8.58 0.20
C ALA A 45 -5.09 9.19 0.58
N GLU A 46 -4.18 8.36 1.11
CA GLU A 46 -2.83 8.82 1.45
C GLU A 46 -2.03 9.26 0.23
N PHE A 47 -2.16 8.54 -0.87
CA PHE A 47 -1.47 8.88 -2.11
C PHE A 47 -1.92 10.25 -2.62
N ILE A 48 -3.23 10.52 -2.64
CA ILE A 48 -3.76 11.83 -3.05
C ILE A 48 -3.22 12.93 -2.15
N GLU A 49 -3.20 12.70 -0.84
CA GLU A 49 -2.69 13.69 0.11
C GLU A 49 -1.21 14.02 -0.14
N ILE A 50 -0.38 12.98 -0.26
CA ILE A 50 1.08 13.14 -0.36
C ILE A 50 1.51 13.52 -1.77
N ALA A 51 1.08 12.77 -2.77
CA ALA A 51 1.45 13.03 -4.16
C ALA A 51 0.75 14.28 -4.71
N GLY A 52 -0.51 14.49 -4.33
CA GLY A 52 -1.26 15.67 -4.74
C GLY A 52 -0.59 16.97 -4.32
N ALA A 53 0.06 16.99 -3.15
CA ALA A 53 0.82 18.14 -2.69
C ALA A 53 2.05 18.43 -3.57
N ARG A 54 2.55 17.42 -4.28
CA ARG A 54 3.74 17.53 -5.13
C ARG A 54 3.40 17.77 -6.61
N ILE A 55 2.46 17.01 -7.15
CA ILE A 55 2.15 17.03 -8.58
C ILE A 55 0.76 17.57 -8.90
N GLY A 56 -0.02 17.92 -7.88
CA GLY A 56 -1.40 18.41 -8.05
C GLY A 56 -2.43 17.29 -7.91
N GLU A 57 -3.62 17.64 -7.45
CA GLU A 57 -4.69 16.68 -7.16
C GLU A 57 -5.11 15.90 -8.41
N GLU A 58 -5.37 16.61 -9.52
CA GLU A 58 -5.87 15.94 -10.74
C GLU A 58 -4.81 15.02 -11.35
N ALA A 59 -3.54 15.40 -11.30
CA ALA A 59 -2.44 14.56 -11.77
C ALA A 59 -2.35 13.29 -10.91
N ALA A 60 -2.46 13.42 -9.59
CA ALA A 60 -2.42 12.26 -8.68
C ALA A 60 -3.58 11.30 -8.97
N LYS A 61 -4.79 11.81 -9.16
CA LYS A 61 -5.95 10.99 -9.50
C LYS A 61 -5.78 10.29 -10.84
N THR A 62 -5.20 10.97 -11.83
CA THR A 62 -4.91 10.39 -13.14
C THR A 62 -3.94 9.21 -13.01
N ARG A 63 -2.90 9.35 -12.16
CA ARG A 63 -1.94 8.26 -11.92
C ARG A 63 -2.64 7.03 -11.37
N ILE A 64 -3.55 7.20 -10.41
CA ILE A 64 -4.33 6.08 -9.86
C ILE A 64 -5.16 5.42 -10.97
N ARG A 65 -5.85 6.19 -11.80
CA ARG A 65 -6.67 5.65 -12.88
C ARG A 65 -5.83 4.83 -13.85
N LEU A 66 -4.65 5.34 -14.24
CA LEU A 66 -3.75 4.64 -15.16
C LEU A 66 -3.24 3.32 -14.56
N LEU A 67 -2.93 3.29 -13.26
CA LEU A 67 -2.50 2.06 -12.59
C LEU A 67 -3.63 1.03 -12.56
N LYS A 68 -4.88 1.47 -12.34
CA LYS A 68 -6.03 0.58 -12.37
C LYS A 68 -6.22 -0.01 -13.78
N GLU A 69 -6.04 0.78 -14.82
CA GLU A 69 -6.11 0.31 -16.21
C GLU A 69 -5.05 -0.73 -16.51
N ARG A 70 -3.93 -0.70 -15.81
CA ARG A 70 -2.84 -1.68 -15.94
C ARG A 70 -3.07 -2.94 -15.11
N GLY A 71 -4.17 -3.02 -14.37
CA GLY A 71 -4.54 -4.21 -13.61
C GLY A 71 -4.48 -4.08 -12.09
N MET A 72 -4.13 -2.92 -11.56
CA MET A 72 -4.12 -2.69 -10.12
C MET A 72 -5.54 -2.88 -9.56
N ARG A 73 -5.68 -3.75 -8.54
CA ARG A 73 -6.97 -4.04 -7.92
C ARG A 73 -7.12 -3.28 -6.61
N VAL A 74 -8.10 -2.38 -6.58
CA VAL A 74 -8.42 -1.62 -5.38
C VAL A 74 -9.43 -2.42 -4.55
N VAL A 75 -9.16 -2.56 -3.24
CA VAL A 75 -10.03 -3.30 -2.31
C VAL A 75 -10.55 -2.37 -1.22
N PRO A 76 -11.84 -2.48 -0.87
CA PRO A 76 -12.44 -1.59 0.13
C PRO A 76 -12.04 -1.95 1.55
N PHE A 77 -12.19 -0.97 2.44
CA PHE A 77 -12.04 -1.16 3.87
C PHE A 77 -13.45 -1.46 4.43
N ASP A 78 -13.72 -2.73 4.72
CA ASP A 78 -15.02 -3.18 5.16
C ASP A 78 -15.07 -3.43 6.68
N GLU A 79 -16.23 -3.89 7.17
CA GLU A 79 -16.44 -4.12 8.59
C GLU A 79 -15.46 -5.17 9.15
N ARG A 80 -15.22 -6.25 8.43
CA ARG A 80 -14.30 -7.31 8.86
C ARG A 80 -12.90 -6.76 9.07
N HIS A 81 -12.40 -6.00 8.13
CA HIS A 81 -11.08 -5.37 8.25
C HIS A 81 -11.06 -4.31 9.35
N ALA A 82 -12.16 -3.58 9.54
CA ALA A 82 -12.25 -2.57 10.60
C ALA A 82 -12.13 -3.20 11.99
N LEU A 83 -12.78 -4.34 12.21
CA LEU A 83 -12.71 -5.03 13.50
C LEU A 83 -11.30 -5.55 13.79
N ILE A 84 -10.64 -6.11 12.78
CA ILE A 84 -9.25 -6.55 12.90
C ILE A 84 -8.34 -5.37 13.17
N THR A 85 -8.51 -4.28 12.44
CA THR A 85 -7.72 -3.06 12.61
C THR A 85 -7.84 -2.52 14.03
N GLY A 86 -9.06 -2.45 14.56
CA GLY A 86 -9.29 -1.99 15.93
C GLY A 86 -8.58 -2.86 16.96
N SER A 87 -8.62 -4.17 16.76
CA SER A 87 -7.91 -5.11 17.64
C SER A 87 -6.39 -4.90 17.59
N LEU A 88 -5.83 -4.69 16.40
CA LEU A 88 -4.39 -4.43 16.24
C LEU A 88 -3.98 -3.14 16.94
N LEU A 89 -4.77 -2.07 16.79
CA LEU A 89 -4.48 -0.77 17.41
C LEU A 89 -4.62 -0.82 18.93
N LEU A 90 -5.58 -1.59 19.44
CA LEU A 90 -5.76 -1.74 20.88
C LEU A 90 -4.51 -2.32 21.54
N LYS A 91 -3.85 -3.25 20.87
CA LYS A 91 -2.63 -3.92 21.36
C LYS A 91 -1.36 -3.16 21.01
N ASN A 92 -1.40 -2.25 20.04
CA ASN A 92 -0.24 -1.54 19.50
C ASN A 92 -0.56 -0.04 19.34
N ARG A 93 -0.68 0.66 20.46
CA ARG A 93 -1.24 2.02 20.53
C ARG A 93 -0.45 3.07 19.75
N LYS A 94 0.81 2.81 19.43
CA LYS A 94 1.68 3.78 18.74
C LYS A 94 1.72 3.58 17.22
N VAL A 95 1.11 2.52 16.72
CA VAL A 95 1.09 2.27 15.28
C VAL A 95 0.06 3.18 14.61
N PRO A 96 0.40 3.81 13.47
CA PRO A 96 -0.56 4.64 12.74
C PRO A 96 -1.76 3.84 12.25
N LEU A 97 -2.93 4.50 12.22
CA LEU A 97 -4.17 3.88 11.77
C LEU A 97 -4.03 3.25 10.37
N ALA A 98 -3.45 3.97 9.42
CA ALA A 98 -3.31 3.48 8.05
C ALA A 98 -2.51 2.18 7.98
N ASP A 99 -1.41 2.07 8.74
CA ASP A 99 -0.59 0.86 8.75
C ASP A 99 -1.37 -0.33 9.31
N ALA A 100 -2.16 -0.11 10.36
CA ALA A 100 -3.00 -1.17 10.94
C ALA A 100 -4.10 -1.59 9.96
N ILE A 101 -4.68 -0.66 9.20
CA ILE A 101 -5.67 -0.97 8.16
C ILE A 101 -5.04 -1.87 7.11
N ILE A 102 -3.86 -1.51 6.61
CA ILE A 102 -3.16 -2.30 5.58
C ILE A 102 -2.82 -3.69 6.12
N ALA A 103 -2.30 -3.78 7.34
CA ALA A 103 -1.96 -5.06 7.97
C ALA A 103 -3.20 -5.96 8.15
N SER A 104 -4.38 -5.37 8.29
CA SER A 104 -5.61 -6.15 8.50
C SER A 104 -5.90 -7.12 7.35
N TYR A 105 -5.48 -6.80 6.14
CA TYR A 105 -5.69 -7.68 4.97
C TYR A 105 -4.81 -8.94 5.06
N VAL A 106 -3.61 -8.81 5.61
CA VAL A 106 -2.75 -9.99 5.86
C VAL A 106 -3.31 -10.81 7.02
N LYS A 107 -3.75 -10.17 8.09
CA LYS A 107 -4.35 -10.87 9.23
C LYS A 107 -5.65 -11.57 8.88
N ALA A 108 -6.38 -11.06 7.89
CA ALA A 108 -7.62 -11.68 7.39
C ALA A 108 -7.38 -12.74 6.33
N ASP A 109 -6.12 -13.06 6.01
CA ASP A 109 -5.72 -14.00 4.97
C ASP A 109 -6.16 -13.59 3.55
N ASP A 110 -6.41 -12.30 3.33
CA ASP A 110 -6.71 -11.78 2.00
C ASP A 110 -5.44 -11.50 1.21
N ALA A 111 -4.31 -11.33 1.90
CA ALA A 111 -2.99 -11.15 1.30
C ALA A 111 -1.96 -11.92 2.13
N ASP A 112 -0.84 -12.25 1.49
CA ASP A 112 0.24 -13.01 2.14
C ASP A 112 1.26 -12.09 2.81
N TYR A 113 1.50 -10.92 2.24
CA TYR A 113 2.47 -9.96 2.79
C TYR A 113 2.20 -8.55 2.29
N VAL A 114 2.77 -7.57 3.01
CA VAL A 114 2.70 -6.15 2.66
C VAL A 114 3.96 -5.75 1.90
N LEU A 115 3.80 -4.97 0.84
CA LEU A 115 4.92 -4.40 0.08
C LEU A 115 5.36 -3.10 0.74
N THR A 116 6.33 -3.18 1.64
CA THR A 116 6.77 -2.04 2.45
C THR A 116 8.13 -2.29 3.10
N ASP A 117 8.82 -1.20 3.45
CA ASP A 117 10.01 -1.23 4.31
C ASP A 117 9.73 -0.58 5.67
N ASP A 118 8.48 -0.24 5.96
CA ASP A 118 8.11 0.45 7.20
C ASP A 118 8.20 -0.51 8.40
N PRO A 119 8.96 -0.16 9.45
CA PRO A 119 9.14 -1.03 10.62
C PRO A 119 7.87 -1.25 11.45
N HIS A 120 6.81 -0.44 11.28
CA HIS A 120 5.56 -0.63 12.01
C HIS A 120 4.94 -2.01 11.77
N TYR A 121 5.15 -2.60 10.59
CA TYR A 121 4.60 -3.91 10.27
C TYR A 121 5.25 -5.03 11.07
N LYS A 122 6.51 -4.88 11.47
CA LYS A 122 7.16 -5.82 12.40
C LYS A 122 6.49 -5.77 13.76
N THR A 123 6.18 -4.56 14.24
CA THR A 123 5.45 -4.37 15.49
C THR A 123 4.09 -5.06 15.44
N LEU A 124 3.44 -5.07 14.28
CA LEU A 124 2.16 -5.73 14.05
C LEU A 124 2.31 -7.22 13.72
N ASN A 125 3.53 -7.76 13.79
CA ASN A 125 3.82 -9.16 13.47
C ASN A 125 3.27 -9.56 12.09
N THR A 126 3.50 -8.70 11.09
CA THR A 126 2.99 -8.85 9.73
C THR A 126 4.13 -9.04 8.75
N LYS A 127 4.00 -10.03 7.86
CA LYS A 127 5.02 -10.32 6.84
C LYS A 127 5.12 -9.18 5.84
N THR A 128 6.35 -8.84 5.45
CA THR A 128 6.62 -7.78 4.48
C THR A 128 7.58 -8.24 3.40
N LYS A 129 7.57 -7.51 2.30
CA LYS A 129 8.53 -7.69 1.19
C LYS A 129 8.82 -6.31 0.64
N TRP A 130 10.07 -6.05 0.28
CA TRP A 130 10.45 -4.75 -0.27
C TRP A 130 11.42 -4.90 -1.44
N LEU A 131 11.76 -3.77 -2.03
CA LEU A 131 12.69 -3.68 -3.16
C LEU A 131 14.01 -4.37 -2.85
N PRO A 132 14.62 -5.06 -3.83
CA PRO A 132 15.93 -5.67 -3.64
C PRO A 132 17.03 -4.63 -3.46
#